data_3502d18c78930f5d2fb18dcaac40190c
#
_entry.id   3502d18c78930f5d2fb18dcaac40190c
#
_cell.length_a   1.000
_cell.length_b   1.000
_cell.length_c   1.000
_cell.angle_alpha   90.00
_cell.angle_beta   90.00
_cell.angle_gamma   90.00
#
_symmetry.space_group_name_H-M   'P 1'
#
loop_
_entity.id
_entity.type
_entity.pdbx_description
1 polymer ?
#
loop_
_entity_poly.entity_id
_entity_poly.type
_entity_poly.pdbx_seq_one_letter_code
_entity_poly.pdbx_strand_id
1 'polypeptide(L)' 'MASYSKKGFRADIIVTDKVLIELKSVEKITDVHKKQVLTYLKLTGIKLGLLINFNEKLMKYGFTRIVNNLEEEA' A
#
# COMPACT_ATOMS: atom_id res chain seq x y z
N MET A 1 8.54 10.14 -5.33
CA MET A 1 7.37 10.27 -4.47
C MET A 1 6.19 10.80 -5.25
N ALA A 2 5.07 10.17 -5.07
CA ALA A 2 3.84 10.59 -5.71
C ALA A 2 2.78 10.72 -4.64
N SER A 3 2.00 11.79 -4.69
CA SER A 3 0.88 11.94 -3.80
C SER A 3 -0.35 12.27 -4.65
N TYR A 4 -1.45 11.70 -4.25
CA TYR A 4 -2.69 11.86 -4.96
C TYR A 4 -3.78 12.25 -3.99
N SER A 5 -4.49 13.30 -4.31
CA SER A 5 -5.56 13.80 -3.48
C SER A 5 -6.82 13.95 -4.32
N LYS A 6 -7.93 13.45 -3.81
CA LYS A 6 -9.19 13.52 -4.49
C LYS A 6 -10.22 14.04 -3.49
N LYS A 7 -11.24 14.72 -3.98
CA LYS A 7 -12.25 15.30 -3.12
C LYS A 7 -12.78 14.30 -2.11
N GLY A 8 -12.67 14.62 -0.82
CA GLY A 8 -13.13 13.75 0.24
C GLY A 8 -12.30 12.51 0.45
N PHE A 9 -11.15 12.42 -0.22
CA PHE A 9 -10.33 11.23 -0.17
C PHE A 9 -8.88 11.61 -0.43
N ARG A 10 -7.98 11.05 0.35
CA ARG A 10 -6.57 11.32 0.20
C ARG A 10 -5.77 10.04 0.29
N ALA A 11 -4.83 9.86 -0.60
CA ALA A 11 -3.89 8.76 -0.56
C ALA A 11 -2.52 9.28 -0.94
N ASP A 12 -1.53 8.97 -0.13
CA ASP A 12 -0.15 9.32 -0.40
C ASP A 12 0.60 8.05 -0.73
N ILE A 13 1.29 8.06 -1.85
CA ILE A 13 2.03 6.89 -2.32
C ILE A 13 3.46 7.30 -2.54
N ILE A 14 4.37 6.57 -1.92
CA ILE A 14 5.79 6.77 -2.08
C ILE A 14 6.33 5.55 -2.81
N VAL A 15 6.93 5.77 -3.97
CA VAL A 15 7.39 4.66 -4.80
C VAL A 15 8.88 4.79 -5.03
N THR A 16 9.59 3.70 -4.78
CA THR A 16 10.99 3.55 -5.17
C THR A 16 11.04 2.40 -6.15
N ASP A 17 12.22 2.04 -6.62
CA ASP A 17 12.35 0.89 -7.51
C ASP A 17 12.14 -0.44 -6.77
N LYS A 18 12.07 -0.42 -5.44
CA LYS A 18 11.99 -1.64 -4.65
C LYS A 18 10.80 -1.72 -3.73
N VAL A 19 10.26 -0.59 -3.33
CA VAL A 19 9.19 -0.56 -2.32
C VAL A 19 8.14 0.45 -2.71
N LEU A 20 6.90 0.08 -2.51
CA LEU A 20 5.76 0.99 -2.66
C LEU A 20 5.13 1.14 -1.28
N ILE A 21 5.00 2.37 -0.82
CA ILE A 21 4.42 2.66 0.49
C ILE A 21 3.16 3.49 0.26
N GLU A 22 2.05 3.02 0.79
CA GLU A 22 0.79 3.74 0.71
C GLU A 22 0.36 4.13 2.11
N LEU A 23 0.07 5.41 2.31
CA LEU A 23 -0.34 5.96 3.59
C LEU A 23 -1.85 6.13 3.60
N LYS A 24 -2.48 5.67 4.66
CA LYS A 24 -3.92 5.74 4.81
C LYS A 24 -4.30 6.27 6.18
N SER A 25 -5.51 6.80 6.28
CA SER A 25 -6.09 7.14 7.57
C SER A 25 -7.55 6.70 7.50
N VAL A 26 -7.76 5.42 7.75
CA VAL A 26 -9.08 4.81 7.68
C VAL A 26 -9.35 4.06 8.97
N GLU A 27 -10.60 3.78 9.23
CA GLU A 27 -10.97 3.10 10.46
C GLU A 27 -10.33 1.74 10.55
N LYS A 28 -10.26 1.04 9.42
CA LYS A 28 -9.70 -0.29 9.40
C LYS A 28 -9.20 -0.61 7.99
N ILE A 29 -8.06 -1.26 7.89
CA ILE A 29 -7.56 -1.75 6.61
C ILE A 29 -8.38 -2.98 6.23
N THR A 30 -8.90 -2.97 5.02
CA THR A 30 -9.74 -4.06 4.49
C THR A 30 -9.02 -4.78 3.37
N ASP A 31 -9.62 -5.88 2.93
CA ASP A 31 -9.06 -6.63 1.80
C ASP A 31 -9.04 -5.80 0.53
N VAL A 32 -9.97 -4.87 0.39
CA VAL A 32 -9.99 -3.98 -0.77
C VAL A 32 -8.72 -3.13 -0.80
N HIS A 33 -8.32 -2.59 0.35
CA HIS A 33 -7.09 -1.81 0.44
C HIS A 33 -5.88 -2.64 0.04
N LYS A 34 -5.84 -3.89 0.51
CA LYS A 34 -4.71 -4.77 0.22
C LYS A 34 -4.66 -5.12 -1.25
N LYS A 35 -5.82 -5.36 -1.87
CA LYS A 35 -5.87 -5.67 -3.30
C LYS A 35 -5.44 -4.50 -4.15
N GLN A 36 -5.75 -3.28 -3.72
CA GLN A 36 -5.32 -2.10 -4.45
C GLN A 36 -3.81 -2.01 -4.48
N VAL A 37 -3.16 -2.22 -3.33
CA VAL A 37 -1.71 -2.19 -3.28
C VAL A 37 -1.13 -3.31 -4.14
N LEU A 38 -1.69 -4.51 -4.05
CA LEU A 38 -1.19 -5.62 -4.85
C LEU A 38 -1.31 -5.33 -6.34
N THR A 39 -2.40 -4.69 -6.75
CA THR A 39 -2.58 -4.31 -8.15
C THR A 39 -1.47 -3.35 -8.60
N TYR A 40 -1.16 -2.35 -7.78
CA TYR A 40 -0.06 -1.44 -8.10
C TYR A 40 1.27 -2.17 -8.19
N LEU A 41 1.50 -3.12 -7.29
CA LEU A 41 2.73 -3.89 -7.34
C LEU A 41 2.84 -4.67 -8.63
N LYS A 42 1.74 -5.27 -9.07
CA LYS A 42 1.75 -6.04 -10.31
C LYS A 42 1.96 -5.15 -11.52
N LEU A 43 1.37 -3.97 -11.51
CA LEU A 43 1.52 -3.03 -12.63
C LEU A 43 2.92 -2.46 -12.72
N THR A 44 3.58 -2.26 -11.59
CA THR A 44 4.90 -1.62 -11.56
C THR A 44 6.05 -2.62 -11.53
N GLY A 45 5.76 -3.87 -11.21
CA GLY A 45 6.81 -4.87 -11.05
C GLY A 45 7.52 -4.81 -9.71
N ILE A 46 7.06 -3.93 -8.81
CA ILE A 46 7.65 -3.82 -7.48
C ILE A 46 7.18 -4.98 -6.64
N LYS A 47 8.07 -5.55 -5.84
CA LYS A 47 7.78 -6.78 -5.10
C LYS A 47 7.23 -6.56 -3.71
N LEU A 48 7.51 -5.41 -3.10
CA LEU A 48 7.12 -5.17 -1.72
C LEU A 48 6.28 -3.91 -1.61
N GLY A 49 5.11 -4.05 -0.99
CA GLY A 49 4.26 -2.92 -0.67
C GLY A 49 4.05 -2.84 0.83
N LEU A 50 3.99 -1.64 1.34
CA LEU A 50 3.70 -1.37 2.73
C LEU A 50 2.48 -0.47 2.79
N LEU A 51 1.51 -0.87 3.58
CA LEU A 51 0.28 -0.12 3.77
C LEU A 51 0.26 0.33 5.22
N ILE A 52 0.29 1.64 5.44
CA ILE A 52 0.38 2.21 6.78
C ILE A 52 -0.88 2.98 7.07
N ASN A 53 -1.57 2.60 8.13
CA ASN A 53 -2.80 3.25 8.55
C ASN A 53 -2.56 4.02 9.83
N PHE A 54 -2.55 5.34 9.73
CA PHE A 54 -2.28 6.21 10.87
C PHE A 54 -3.43 6.29 11.87
N ASN A 55 -4.57 5.74 11.52
CA ASN A 55 -5.71 5.77 12.41
C ASN A 55 -5.68 4.69 13.49
N GLU A 56 -4.70 3.79 13.42
CA GLU A 56 -4.55 2.75 14.43
C GLU A 56 -3.76 3.28 15.61
N LYS A 57 -4.17 2.88 16.82
CA LYS A 57 -3.51 3.30 18.03
C LYS A 57 -2.13 2.71 18.17
N LEU A 58 -1.98 1.46 17.73
CA LEU A 58 -0.70 0.76 17.80
C LEU A 58 -0.20 0.50 16.40
N MET A 59 1.05 0.85 16.16
CA MET A 59 1.65 0.73 14.83
C MET A 59 1.56 -0.70 14.29
N LYS A 60 1.68 -1.69 15.16
CA LYS A 60 1.65 -3.08 14.69
C LYS A 60 0.32 -3.46 14.04
N TYR A 61 -0.75 -2.74 14.35
CA TYR A 61 -2.05 -3.00 13.74
C TYR A 61 -2.28 -2.11 12.52
N GLY A 62 -1.53 -1.03 12.41
CA GLY A 62 -1.67 -0.12 11.30
C GLY A 62 -0.69 -0.37 10.17
N PHE A 63 0.11 -1.41 10.28
CA PHE A 63 1.20 -1.68 9.34
C PHE A 63 0.95 -3.03 8.66
N THR A 64 0.74 -3.00 7.36
CA THR A 64 0.46 -4.21 6.59
C THR A 64 1.48 -4.36 5.49
N ARG A 65 2.07 -5.53 5.40
CA ARG A 65 3.07 -5.85 4.38
C ARG A 65 2.42 -6.70 3.30
N ILE A 66 2.65 -6.33 2.05
CA ILE A 66 2.07 -7.02 0.91
C ILE A 66 3.20 -7.38 -0.04
N VAL A 67 3.26 -8.65 -0.41
CA VAL A 67 4.34 -9.17 -1.24
C VAL A 67 3.78 -9.57 -2.58
N ASN A 68 4.49 -9.18 -3.64
CA ASN A 68 4.15 -9.55 -4.99
C ASN A 68 5.16 -10.58 -5.46
N ASN A 69 4.73 -11.83 -5.62
CA ASN A 69 5.62 -12.95 -5.90
C ASN A 69 5.69 -13.24 -7.40
N LEU A 70 6.09 -12.25 -8.17
CA LEU A 70 6.16 -12.38 -9.61
C LEU A 70 7.11 -13.50 -10.06
N GLU A 71 8.15 -13.74 -9.28
CA GLU A 71 9.15 -14.70 -9.67
C GLU A 71 8.65 -16.11 -9.65
N GLU A 72 7.60 -16.37 -8.91
CA GLU A 72 7.09 -17.72 -8.78
C GLU A 72 6.30 -18.15 -10.00
N GLU A 73 6.10 -17.22 -10.92
CA GLU A 73 5.33 -17.51 -12.12
C GLU A 73 6.21 -17.87 -13.30
N ALA A 74 7.48 -17.87 -13.08
CA ALA A 74 8.41 -18.17 -14.16
C ALA A 74 8.36 -19.64 -14.55
#